data_88b0342718e01c6d6d844938660e9339
#
_entry.id   88b0342718e01c6d6d844938660e9339
#
_cell.length_a   1.000
_cell.length_b   1.000
_cell.length_c   1.000
_cell.angle_alpha   90.00
_cell.angle_beta   90.00
_cell.angle_gamma   90.00
#
_symmetry.space_group_name_H-M   'P 1'
#
loop_
_entity.id
_entity.type
_entity.pdbx_description
1 polymer ?
#
loop_
_entity_poly.entity_id
_entity_poly.type
_entity_poly.pdbx_seq_one_letter_code
_entity_poly.pdbx_strand_id
1 'polypeptide(L)'
;MKNILIVTEKVSHARHFKEVLQTEPDNLFIIGVGGHIYTPDEHKYMPNITDADLIPRKIFTLSDGEAGFILGEDAINATVKELNVLLSEQDFDVIINACDPDKNGNALFDYVSSLVHFDEVKIKRLNYVSFDENHLREVYHASI
;
A
#
# COMPACT_ATOMS: atom_id res chain seq x y z
N MET A 1 4.63 -20.89 2.78
CA MET A 1 4.95 -19.44 2.83
C MET A 1 3.96 -18.68 1.96
N LYS A 2 3.29 -17.72 2.52
CA LYS A 2 2.27 -16.94 1.79
C LYS A 2 2.89 -15.75 1.08
N ASN A 3 2.30 -15.35 -0.04
CA ASN A 3 2.59 -14.09 -0.69
C ASN A 3 1.56 -13.06 -0.21
N ILE A 4 2.03 -12.00 0.43
CA ILE A 4 1.19 -10.99 1.07
C ILE A 4 1.53 -9.62 0.51
N LEU A 5 0.52 -8.92 0.01
CA LEU A 5 0.64 -7.53 -0.44
C LEU A 5 0.13 -6.61 0.65
N ILE A 6 0.93 -5.64 1.05
CA ILE A 6 0.56 -4.62 2.05
C ILE A 6 0.54 -3.27 1.37
N VAL A 7 -0.61 -2.63 1.35
CA VAL A 7 -0.80 -1.31 0.74
C VAL A 7 -0.90 -0.25 1.84
N THR A 8 0.04 0.67 1.85
CA THR A 8 0.08 1.80 2.80
C THR A 8 -0.21 3.11 2.10
N GLU A 9 -0.53 4.14 2.88
CA GLU A 9 -0.87 5.44 2.33
C GLU A 9 0.33 6.21 1.80
N LYS A 10 1.49 6.08 2.46
CA LYS A 10 2.70 6.86 2.13
C LYS A 10 3.93 5.98 2.04
N VAL A 11 4.91 6.44 1.25
CA VAL A 11 6.22 5.77 1.14
C VAL A 11 6.91 5.61 2.49
N SER A 12 6.82 6.63 3.36
CA SER A 12 7.40 6.56 4.70
C SER A 12 6.75 5.47 5.55
N HIS A 13 5.45 5.27 5.41
CA HIS A 13 4.73 4.19 6.08
C HIS A 13 5.19 2.83 5.57
N ALA A 14 5.31 2.67 4.26
CA ALA A 14 5.78 1.43 3.65
C ALA A 14 7.18 1.06 4.15
N ARG A 15 8.08 2.03 4.21
CA ARG A 15 9.43 1.82 4.73
C ARG A 15 9.41 1.35 6.18
N HIS A 16 8.57 1.96 7.00
CA HIS A 16 8.44 1.60 8.41
C HIS A 16 7.90 0.18 8.58
N PHE A 17 6.85 -0.17 7.83
CA PHE A 17 6.32 -1.54 7.84
C PHE A 17 7.37 -2.55 7.40
N LYS A 18 8.15 -2.23 6.37
CA LYS A 18 9.24 -3.11 5.92
C LYS A 18 10.25 -3.36 7.04
N GLU A 19 10.66 -2.32 7.73
CA GLU A 19 11.63 -2.43 8.84
C GLU A 19 11.07 -3.28 9.98
N VAL A 20 9.83 -3.05 10.36
CA VAL A 20 9.19 -3.76 11.47
C VAL A 20 8.96 -5.23 11.15
N LEU A 21 8.55 -5.54 9.91
CA LEU A 21 8.14 -6.88 9.51
C LEU A 21 9.23 -7.67 8.79
N GLN A 22 10.47 -7.19 8.79
CA GLN A 22 11.56 -7.84 8.05
C GLN A 22 11.89 -9.26 8.51
N THR A 23 11.52 -9.62 9.72
CA THR A 23 11.78 -10.96 10.28
C THR A 23 10.61 -11.92 10.09
N GLU A 24 9.51 -11.47 9.51
CA GLU A 24 8.36 -12.33 9.23
C GLU A 24 8.69 -13.37 8.16
N PRO A 25 8.18 -14.61 8.29
CA PRO A 25 8.54 -15.69 7.37
C PRO A 25 7.87 -15.60 6.00
N ASP A 26 6.76 -14.87 5.88
CA ASP A 26 6.03 -14.79 4.62
C ASP A 26 6.71 -13.83 3.63
N ASN A 27 6.41 -13.99 2.35
CA ASN A 27 6.89 -13.10 1.30
C ASN A 27 6.05 -11.82 1.30
N LEU A 28 6.62 -10.75 1.80
CA LEU A 28 5.92 -9.46 1.94
C LEU A 28 6.28 -8.50 0.80
N PHE A 29 5.25 -8.00 0.16
CA PHE A 29 5.36 -6.95 -0.87
C PHE A 29 4.66 -5.72 -0.30
N ILE A 30 5.39 -4.66 -0.03
CA ILE A 30 4.88 -3.50 0.70
C ILE A 30 4.99 -2.27 -0.18
N ILE A 31 3.87 -1.61 -0.42
CA ILE A 31 3.82 -0.42 -1.25
C ILE A 31 3.29 0.78 -0.48
N GLY A 32 3.91 1.95 -0.71
CA GLY A 32 3.32 3.23 -0.36
C GLY A 32 2.75 3.86 -1.62
N VAL A 33 1.50 4.27 -1.60
CA VAL A 33 0.85 4.83 -2.78
C VAL A 33 1.60 6.08 -3.25
N GLY A 34 1.90 6.12 -4.55
CA GLY A 34 2.69 7.20 -5.14
C GLY A 34 4.20 7.04 -4.98
N GLY A 35 4.67 5.89 -4.53
CA GLY A 35 6.08 5.70 -4.25
C GLY A 35 6.57 4.29 -4.50
N HIS A 36 7.53 3.89 -3.68
CA HIS A 36 8.32 2.68 -3.86
C HIS A 36 7.59 1.41 -3.43
N ILE A 37 7.79 0.33 -4.19
CA ILE A 37 7.35 -1.01 -3.80
C ILE A 37 8.52 -1.74 -3.16
N TYR A 38 8.36 -2.15 -1.92
CA TYR A 38 9.33 -3.01 -1.24
C TYR A 38 8.93 -4.46 -1.43
N THR A 39 9.89 -5.28 -1.84
CA THR A 39 9.67 -6.69 -2.17
C THR A 39 10.67 -7.57 -1.43
N PRO A 40 10.44 -8.89 -1.39
CA PRO A 40 11.45 -9.82 -0.90
C PRO A 40 12.75 -9.73 -1.73
N ASP A 41 12.62 -9.42 -3.04
CA ASP A 41 13.74 -9.14 -3.93
C ASP A 41 13.61 -7.69 -4.43
N GLU A 42 14.23 -6.76 -3.70
CA GLU A 42 14.13 -5.33 -3.98
C GLU A 42 14.68 -4.92 -5.33
N HIS A 43 15.55 -5.72 -5.92
CA HIS A 43 16.11 -5.41 -7.23
C HIS A 43 15.14 -5.70 -8.37
N LYS A 44 14.17 -6.58 -8.14
CA LYS A 44 13.25 -7.05 -9.17
C LYS A 44 12.11 -6.07 -9.45
N TYR A 45 11.57 -5.44 -8.42
CA TYR A 45 10.35 -4.63 -8.51
C TYR A 45 10.58 -3.17 -8.15
N MET A 46 11.72 -2.61 -8.55
CA MET A 46 11.96 -1.18 -8.35
C MET A 46 10.99 -0.37 -9.23
N PRO A 47 10.14 0.46 -8.66
CA PRO A 47 9.21 1.25 -9.45
C PRO A 47 9.91 2.36 -10.21
N ASN A 48 9.38 2.69 -11.39
CA ASN A 48 9.84 3.82 -12.21
C ASN A 48 9.14 5.12 -11.83
N ILE A 49 8.97 5.36 -10.53
CA ILE A 49 8.34 6.55 -10.01
C ILE A 49 9.44 7.55 -9.69
N THR A 50 9.39 8.72 -10.32
CA THR A 50 10.34 9.80 -10.10
C THR A 50 9.79 10.81 -9.10
N ASP A 51 10.64 11.71 -8.60
CA ASP A 51 10.20 12.80 -7.74
C ASP A 51 9.12 13.66 -8.41
N ALA A 52 9.18 13.80 -9.74
CA ALA A 52 8.17 14.55 -10.48
C ALA A 52 6.78 13.88 -10.39
N ASP A 53 6.74 12.55 -10.37
CA ASP A 53 5.48 11.81 -10.23
C ASP A 53 4.88 11.98 -8.83
N LEU A 54 5.70 12.28 -7.84
CA LEU A 54 5.27 12.49 -6.46
C LEU A 54 4.81 13.92 -6.18
N ILE A 55 4.99 14.85 -7.13
CA ILE A 55 4.55 16.23 -6.97
C ILE A 55 3.02 16.29 -7.04
N PRO A 56 2.38 16.82 -6.00
CA PRO A 56 0.91 16.93 -6.00
C PRO A 56 0.42 17.82 -7.13
N ARG A 57 -0.44 17.28 -8.00
CA ARG A 57 -1.08 18.03 -9.10
C ARG A 57 -2.57 18.18 -8.90
N LYS A 58 -3.13 17.37 -8.01
CA LYS A 58 -4.55 17.30 -7.77
C LYS A 58 -4.77 16.84 -6.33
N ILE A 59 -5.76 17.42 -5.70
CA ILE A 59 -6.18 16.95 -4.37
C ILE A 59 -7.32 15.95 -4.58
N PHE A 60 -7.15 14.77 -4.00
CA PHE A 60 -8.22 13.80 -3.97
C PHE A 60 -9.29 14.29 -3.00
N THR A 61 -10.52 14.43 -3.48
CA THR A 61 -11.64 14.94 -2.68
C THR A 61 -12.61 13.80 -2.40
N LEU A 62 -12.94 13.63 -1.13
CA LEU A 62 -13.94 12.64 -0.72
C LEU A 62 -15.34 13.11 -1.10
N SER A 63 -16.29 12.17 -1.13
CA SER A 63 -17.67 12.44 -1.51
C SER A 63 -18.37 13.46 -0.60
N ASP A 64 -17.89 13.64 0.62
CA ASP A 64 -18.41 14.64 1.56
C ASP A 64 -17.71 16.01 1.45
N GLY A 65 -16.84 16.17 0.47
CA GLY A 65 -16.13 17.43 0.23
C GLY A 65 -14.82 17.58 0.98
N GLU A 66 -14.45 16.64 1.82
CA GLU A 66 -13.15 16.68 2.52
C GLU A 66 -12.02 16.36 1.56
N ALA A 67 -10.89 17.04 1.72
CA ALA A 67 -9.67 16.69 0.98
C ALA A 67 -9.11 15.37 1.53
N GLY A 68 -9.06 14.34 0.70
CA GLY A 68 -8.60 13.02 1.12
C GLY A 68 -7.10 12.97 1.31
N PHE A 69 -6.34 13.43 0.33
CA PHE A 69 -4.88 13.45 0.40
C PHE A 69 -4.33 14.30 -0.72
N ILE A 70 -3.03 14.61 -0.61
CA ILE A 70 -2.35 15.45 -1.60
C ILE A 70 -1.32 14.59 -2.33
N LEU A 71 -1.75 13.92 -3.39
CA LEU A 71 -0.89 13.21 -4.32
C LEU A 71 -1.33 13.54 -5.73
N GLY A 72 -0.38 13.64 -6.64
CA GLY A 72 -0.69 13.86 -8.03
C GLY A 72 -1.40 12.65 -8.64
N GLU A 73 -2.33 12.92 -9.54
CA GLU A 73 -3.00 11.88 -10.30
C GLU A 73 -2.00 11.00 -11.06
N ASP A 74 -0.92 11.61 -11.57
CA ASP A 74 0.13 10.87 -12.27
C ASP A 74 0.87 9.90 -11.33
N ALA A 75 1.07 10.29 -10.07
CA ALA A 75 1.71 9.42 -9.09
C ALA A 75 0.84 8.21 -8.78
N ILE A 76 -0.47 8.41 -8.65
CA ILE A 76 -1.41 7.31 -8.43
C ILE A 76 -1.43 6.38 -9.63
N ASN A 77 -1.48 6.93 -10.85
CA ASN A 77 -1.47 6.14 -12.08
C ASN A 77 -0.18 5.33 -12.23
N ALA A 78 0.98 5.91 -11.87
CA ALA A 78 2.25 5.19 -11.87
C ALA A 78 2.22 4.02 -10.89
N THR A 79 1.67 4.23 -9.70
CA THR A 79 1.51 3.18 -8.70
C THR A 79 0.60 2.06 -9.20
N VAL A 80 -0.52 2.42 -9.83
CA VAL A 80 -1.46 1.45 -10.42
C VAL A 80 -0.76 0.61 -11.49
N LYS A 81 0.04 1.26 -12.35
CA LYS A 81 0.79 0.56 -13.39
C LYS A 81 1.76 -0.47 -12.80
N GLU A 82 2.52 -0.08 -11.78
CA GLU A 82 3.46 -0.98 -11.11
C GLU A 82 2.73 -2.12 -10.40
N LEU A 83 1.59 -1.83 -9.77
CA LEU A 83 0.77 -2.86 -9.13
C LEU A 83 0.22 -3.86 -10.15
N ASN A 84 -0.21 -3.40 -11.32
CA ASN A 84 -0.70 -4.30 -12.36
C ASN A 84 0.40 -5.24 -12.86
N VAL A 85 1.63 -4.75 -12.99
CA VAL A 85 2.78 -5.59 -13.34
C VAL A 85 3.01 -6.63 -12.26
N LEU A 86 3.04 -6.20 -10.99
CA LEU A 86 3.25 -7.09 -9.85
C LEU A 86 2.16 -8.17 -9.78
N LEU A 87 0.89 -7.79 -9.94
CA LEU A 87 -0.23 -8.72 -9.91
C LEU A 87 -0.22 -9.71 -11.06
N SER A 88 0.39 -9.36 -12.19
CA SER A 88 0.55 -10.29 -13.32
C SER A 88 1.64 -11.33 -13.08
N GLU A 89 2.60 -11.03 -12.21
CA GLU A 89 3.75 -11.89 -11.93
C GLU A 89 3.60 -12.70 -10.66
N GLN A 90 2.80 -12.23 -9.70
CA GLN A 90 2.64 -12.85 -8.38
C GLN A 90 1.17 -13.14 -8.11
N ASP A 91 0.92 -14.29 -7.49
CA ASP A 91 -0.40 -14.65 -7.00
C ASP A 91 -0.42 -14.44 -5.49
N PHE A 92 -1.16 -13.44 -5.04
CA PHE A 92 -1.22 -13.08 -3.64
C PHE A 92 -2.27 -13.89 -2.89
N ASP A 93 -1.91 -14.38 -1.73
CA ASP A 93 -2.82 -15.08 -0.83
C ASP A 93 -3.65 -14.10 0.01
N VAL A 94 -3.04 -12.97 0.38
CA VAL A 94 -3.67 -11.94 1.20
C VAL A 94 -3.26 -10.57 0.68
N ILE A 95 -4.22 -9.64 0.66
CA ILE A 95 -4.00 -8.23 0.33
C ILE A 95 -4.42 -7.42 1.55
N ILE A 96 -3.47 -6.70 2.15
CA ILE A 96 -3.71 -5.97 3.39
C ILE A 96 -3.87 -4.49 3.10
N ASN A 97 -5.02 -3.93 3.49
CA ASN A 97 -5.24 -2.49 3.52
C ASN A 97 -4.60 -1.95 4.81
N ALA A 98 -3.41 -1.38 4.68
CA ALA A 98 -2.69 -0.74 5.78
C ALA A 98 -2.62 0.78 5.60
N CYS A 99 -3.52 1.35 4.82
CA CYS A 99 -3.71 2.80 4.76
C CYS A 99 -4.22 3.31 6.10
N ASP A 100 -4.10 4.61 6.34
CA ASP A 100 -4.51 5.19 7.63
C ASP A 100 -5.95 4.77 7.97
N PRO A 101 -6.23 4.43 9.24
CA PRO A 101 -7.55 3.95 9.63
C PRO A 101 -8.54 5.11 9.81
N ASP A 102 -8.74 5.89 8.77
CA ASP A 102 -9.64 7.03 8.71
C ASP A 102 -10.31 7.07 7.33
N LYS A 103 -11.18 8.06 7.13
CA LYS A 103 -11.90 8.22 5.86
C LYS A 103 -10.96 8.38 4.68
N ASN A 104 -9.89 9.15 4.86
CA ASN A 104 -8.95 9.45 3.78
C ASN A 104 -8.17 8.20 3.36
N GLY A 105 -7.69 7.43 4.32
CA GLY A 105 -6.97 6.20 4.05
C GLY A 105 -7.85 5.15 3.40
N ASN A 106 -9.07 4.98 3.89
CA ASN A 106 -10.02 4.03 3.30
C ASN A 106 -10.42 4.44 1.88
N ALA A 107 -10.63 5.73 1.64
CA ALA A 107 -10.96 6.23 0.30
C ALA A 107 -9.81 6.01 -0.68
N LEU A 108 -8.57 6.23 -0.23
CA LEU A 108 -7.39 6.00 -1.06
C LEU A 108 -7.26 4.52 -1.44
N PHE A 109 -7.39 3.63 -0.47
CA PHE A 109 -7.31 2.19 -0.74
C PHE A 109 -8.42 1.75 -1.70
N ASP A 110 -9.66 2.20 -1.49
CA ASP A 110 -10.78 1.85 -2.34
C ASP A 110 -10.57 2.35 -3.76
N TYR A 111 -10.03 3.55 -3.91
CA TYR A 111 -9.72 4.11 -5.22
C TYR A 111 -8.68 3.27 -5.96
N VAL A 112 -7.57 2.95 -5.31
CA VAL A 112 -6.52 2.11 -5.90
C VAL A 112 -7.07 0.73 -6.22
N SER A 113 -7.81 0.13 -5.30
CA SER A 113 -8.44 -1.18 -5.49
C SER A 113 -9.37 -1.21 -6.70
N SER A 114 -10.13 -0.14 -6.93
CA SER A 114 -11.04 -0.04 -8.08
C SER A 114 -10.28 0.01 -9.40
N LEU A 115 -9.09 0.58 -9.41
CA LEU A 115 -8.26 0.71 -10.61
C LEU A 115 -7.49 -0.56 -10.95
N VAL A 116 -7.05 -1.31 -9.94
CA VAL A 116 -6.26 -2.55 -10.15
C VAL A 116 -7.10 -3.82 -10.01
N HIS A 117 -8.33 -3.70 -9.54
CA HIS A 117 -9.27 -4.83 -9.39
C HIS A 117 -8.76 -5.93 -8.46
N PHE A 118 -8.43 -5.56 -7.21
CA PHE A 118 -8.06 -6.55 -6.21
C PHE A 118 -9.21 -7.55 -5.98
N ASP A 119 -8.83 -8.81 -5.74
CA ASP A 119 -9.79 -9.83 -5.34
C ASP A 119 -10.28 -9.53 -3.91
N GLU A 120 -11.54 -9.14 -3.78
CA GLU A 120 -12.13 -8.69 -2.51
C GLU A 120 -12.06 -9.74 -1.41
N VAL A 121 -12.15 -11.03 -1.76
CA VAL A 121 -12.07 -12.12 -0.75
C VAL A 121 -10.72 -12.18 -0.09
N LYS A 122 -9.68 -11.67 -0.72
CA LYS A 122 -8.31 -11.68 -0.21
C LYS A 122 -7.97 -10.45 0.63
N ILE A 123 -8.84 -9.43 0.62
CA ILE A 123 -8.58 -8.16 1.29
C ILE A 123 -8.81 -8.27 2.79
N LYS A 124 -7.81 -7.88 3.57
CA LYS A 124 -7.86 -7.80 5.02
C LYS A 124 -7.53 -6.37 5.46
N ARG A 125 -8.11 -5.93 6.56
CA ARG A 125 -7.84 -4.61 7.13
C ARG A 125 -6.85 -4.73 8.28
N LEU A 126 -5.77 -3.95 8.21
CA LEU A 126 -4.83 -3.80 9.32
C LEU A 126 -5.11 -2.45 9.98
N ASN A 127 -5.71 -2.48 11.16
CA ASN A 127 -6.04 -1.28 11.92
C ASN A 127 -4.94 -1.01 12.95
N TYR A 128 -4.13 0.02 12.70
CA TYR A 128 -3.12 0.44 13.65
C TYR A 128 -3.53 1.77 14.29
N VAL A 129 -3.13 1.97 15.53
CA VAL A 129 -3.34 3.23 16.25
C VAL A 129 -2.02 3.92 16.57
N SER A 130 -0.91 3.27 16.26
CA SER A 130 0.43 3.75 16.55
C SER A 130 1.39 3.07 15.58
N PHE A 131 2.55 3.71 15.34
CA PHE A 131 3.65 3.09 14.59
C PHE A 131 4.64 2.37 15.48
N ASP A 132 4.29 2.13 16.75
CA ASP A 132 5.09 1.32 17.65
C ASP A 132 5.32 -0.08 17.05
N GLU A 133 6.55 -0.54 17.12
CA GLU A 133 7.00 -1.78 16.48
C GLU A 133 6.20 -3.00 16.98
N ASN A 134 6.04 -3.13 18.30
CA ASN A 134 5.30 -4.25 18.87
C ASN A 134 3.82 -4.21 18.49
N HIS A 135 3.23 -3.02 18.48
CA HIS A 135 1.84 -2.83 18.06
C HIS A 135 1.64 -3.23 16.60
N LEU A 136 2.52 -2.78 15.71
CA LEU A 136 2.41 -3.11 14.28
C LEU A 136 2.52 -4.61 14.03
N ARG A 137 3.43 -5.31 14.71
CA ARG A 137 3.52 -6.76 14.59
C ARG A 137 2.26 -7.45 15.07
N GLU A 138 1.71 -7.00 16.20
CA GLU A 138 0.49 -7.56 16.77
C GLU A 138 -0.69 -7.42 15.81
N VAL A 139 -0.92 -6.21 15.27
CA VAL A 139 -2.04 -5.99 14.35
C VAL A 139 -1.81 -6.67 12.99
N TYR A 140 -0.56 -6.81 12.56
CA TYR A 140 -0.24 -7.58 11.37
C TYR A 140 -0.66 -9.05 11.56
N HIS A 141 -0.27 -9.68 12.63
CA HIS A 141 -0.64 -11.07 12.91
C HIS A 141 -2.15 -11.25 13.07
N ALA A 142 -2.83 -10.26 13.62
CA ALA A 142 -4.29 -10.30 13.76
C ALA A 142 -5.00 -10.15 12.39
N SER A 143 -4.36 -9.51 11.41
CA SER A 143 -4.98 -9.25 10.10
C SER A 143 -4.90 -10.43 9.14
N ILE A 144 -3.92 -11.31 9.35
CA ILE A 144 -3.75 -12.47 8.49
C ILE A 144 -4.34 -13.71 9.14
#